data_0a552cb98c44827f11b96792de0e1483
#
_entry.id   0a552cb98c44827f11b96792de0e1483
#
_cell.length_a   1.000
_cell.length_b   1.000
_cell.length_c   1.000
_cell.angle_alpha   90.00
_cell.angle_beta   90.00
_cell.angle_gamma   90.00
#
_symmetry.space_group_name_H-M   'P 1'
#
loop_
_entity.id
_entity.type
_entity.pdbx_description
1 polymer ?
#
loop_
_entity_poly.entity_id
_entity_poly.type
_entity_poly.pdbx_seq_one_letter_code
_entity_poly.pdbx_strand_id
1 'polypeptide(L)' 'MENKQSDKLKKVIDIVCGMELDPAKIKNVVEYKEETYYFCSESCRKHFVDDPKRYVG' A
#
# COMPACT_ATOMS: atom_id res chain seq x y z
N MET A 1 22.96 7.90 6.23
CA MET A 1 23.01 6.83 6.10
C MET A 1 22.02 6.01 6.69
N GLU A 2 21.64 6.25 7.73
CA GLU A 2 20.68 5.54 8.34
C GLU A 2 19.44 5.55 7.58
N ASN A 3 19.31 6.36 6.61
CA ASN A 3 18.08 6.40 5.88
C ASN A 3 17.64 5.11 5.31
N LYS A 4 18.58 4.31 4.87
CA LYS A 4 18.18 3.07 4.30
C LYS A 4 17.53 2.17 5.27
N GLN A 5 17.97 2.18 6.48
CA GLN A 5 17.38 1.35 7.43
C GLN A 5 16.02 1.80 7.75
N SER A 6 15.82 3.08 7.81
CA SER A 6 14.50 3.59 8.08
C SER A 6 13.53 3.13 7.03
N ASP A 7 13.95 3.14 5.80
CA ASP A 7 13.07 2.70 4.74
C ASP A 7 12.67 1.25 4.89
N LYS A 8 13.60 0.42 5.30
CA LYS A 8 13.28 -0.97 5.48
C LYS A 8 12.31 -1.20 6.59
N LEU A 9 12.40 -0.41 7.62
CA LEU A 9 11.54 -0.58 8.76
C LEU A 9 10.23 0.14 8.61
N LYS A 10 10.11 0.97 7.59
CA LYS A 10 8.91 1.76 7.43
C LYS A 10 7.72 0.89 7.09
N LYS A 11 6.62 1.14 7.74
CA LYS A 11 5.40 0.43 7.45
C LYS A 11 4.53 1.25 6.54
N VAL A 12 3.64 0.58 5.82
CA VAL A 12 2.71 1.26 4.94
C VAL A 12 1.30 0.93 5.41
N ILE A 13 0.35 1.73 5.02
CA ILE A 13 -1.03 1.55 5.43
C ILE A 13 -1.87 1.13 4.24
N ASP A 14 -2.72 0.13 4.44
CA ASP A 14 -3.71 -0.29 3.47
C ASP A 14 -4.80 0.76 3.51
N ILE A 15 -4.94 1.54 2.44
CA ILE A 15 -5.89 2.64 2.46
C ILE A 15 -7.33 2.20 2.34
N VAL A 16 -7.55 0.93 2.09
CA VAL A 16 -8.91 0.40 2.04
C VAL A 16 -9.36 -0.03 3.42
N CYS A 17 -8.56 -0.81 4.12
CA CYS A 17 -8.97 -1.30 5.42
C CYS A 17 -8.25 -0.62 6.59
N GLY A 18 -7.23 0.18 6.32
CA GLY A 18 -6.55 0.91 7.38
C GLY A 18 -5.54 0.13 8.18
N MET A 19 -5.18 -1.05 7.72
CA MET A 19 -4.23 -1.87 8.44
C MET A 19 -2.81 -1.50 8.14
N GLU A 20 -1.95 -1.61 9.15
CA GLU A 20 -0.53 -1.35 8.96
C GLU A 20 0.12 -2.59 8.36
N LEU A 21 0.90 -2.42 7.32
CA LEU A 21 1.48 -3.53 6.58
C LEU A 21 2.98 -3.38 6.49
N ASP A 22 3.66 -4.52 6.31
CA ASP A 22 5.09 -4.56 6.09
C ASP A 22 5.28 -4.69 4.57
N PRO A 23 5.79 -3.65 3.90
CA PRO A 23 5.88 -3.68 2.43
C PRO A 23 6.74 -4.83 1.92
N ALA A 24 7.66 -5.31 2.71
CA ALA A 24 8.52 -6.40 2.27
C ALA A 24 7.79 -7.73 2.19
N LYS A 25 6.65 -7.83 2.86
CA LYS A 25 5.90 -9.08 2.90
C LYS A 25 4.60 -9.04 2.13
N ILE A 26 4.26 -7.89 1.59
CA ILE A 26 2.98 -7.73 0.91
C ILE A 26 3.12 -8.01 -0.57
N LYS A 27 2.22 -8.80 -1.10
CA LYS A 27 2.22 -9.11 -2.52
C LYS A 27 1.18 -8.33 -3.29
N ASN A 28 0.18 -7.82 -2.62
CA ASN A 28 -0.89 -7.10 -3.30
C ASN A 28 -0.52 -5.62 -3.40
N VAL A 29 0.02 -5.24 -4.53
CA VAL A 29 0.56 -3.92 -4.75
C VAL A 29 -0.04 -3.33 -6.02
N VAL A 30 -0.36 -2.04 -5.98
CA VAL A 30 -0.88 -1.34 -7.14
C VAL A 30 -0.12 -0.04 -7.32
N GLU A 31 0.25 0.27 -8.54
CA GLU A 31 0.87 1.54 -8.83
C GLU A 31 -0.18 2.42 -9.49
N TYR A 32 -0.44 3.60 -8.92
CA TYR A 32 -1.46 4.49 -9.41
C TYR A 32 -0.94 5.92 -9.34
N LYS A 33 -0.91 6.60 -10.46
CA LYS A 33 -0.44 7.98 -10.56
C LYS A 33 0.94 8.15 -9.93
N GLU A 34 1.83 7.24 -10.26
CA GLU A 34 3.21 7.31 -9.80
C GLU A 34 3.38 7.04 -8.31
N GLU A 35 2.34 6.57 -7.67
CA GLU A 35 2.41 6.20 -6.26
C GLU A 35 2.19 4.70 -6.16
N THR A 36 2.86 4.07 -5.20
CA THR A 36 2.71 2.65 -4.98
C THR A 36 1.86 2.42 -3.74
N TYR A 37 0.84 1.60 -3.88
CA TYR A 37 -0.08 1.31 -2.78
C TYR A 37 -0.03 -0.17 -2.45
N TYR A 38 -0.09 -0.48 -1.17
CA TYR A 38 -0.01 -1.86 -0.71
C TYR A 38 -1.32 -2.24 -0.03
N PHE A 39 -1.71 -3.49 -0.18
CA PHE A 39 -2.99 -3.96 0.35
C PHE A 39 -2.82 -5.26 1.10
N CYS A 40 -3.61 -5.44 2.14
CA CYS A 40 -3.50 -6.62 2.99
C CYS A 40 -4.00 -7.88 2.31
N SER A 41 -4.84 -7.72 1.29
CA SER A 41 -5.38 -8.88 0.60
C SER A 41 -5.79 -8.47 -0.81
N GLU A 42 -6.08 -9.47 -1.62
CA GLU A 42 -6.51 -9.22 -2.97
C GLU A 42 -7.85 -8.49 -2.99
N SER A 43 -8.68 -8.76 -2.02
CA SER A 43 -9.97 -8.12 -1.93
C SER A 43 -9.82 -6.61 -1.78
N CYS A 44 -8.95 -6.18 -0.88
CA CYS A 44 -8.70 -4.75 -0.69
C CYS A 44 -8.10 -4.15 -1.96
N ARG A 45 -7.20 -4.88 -2.59
CA ARG A 45 -6.60 -4.39 -3.82
C ARG A 45 -7.64 -4.18 -4.90
N LYS A 46 -8.58 -5.10 -5.02
CA LYS A 46 -9.62 -5.00 -6.02
C LYS A 46 -10.55 -3.82 -5.74
N HIS A 47 -10.84 -3.57 -4.48
CA HIS A 47 -11.67 -2.44 -4.13
C HIS A 47 -11.01 -1.14 -4.57
N PHE A 48 -9.71 -1.04 -4.38
CA PHE A 48 -9.00 0.16 -4.79
C PHE A 48 -9.00 0.30 -6.31
N VAL A 49 -8.69 -0.77 -7.01
CA VAL A 49 -8.61 -0.74 -8.46
C VAL A 49 -9.95 -0.39 -9.07
N ASP A 50 -11.01 -0.84 -8.44
CA ASP A 50 -12.35 -0.60 -8.94
C ASP A 50 -12.72 0.89 -8.86
N ASP A 51 -12.26 1.59 -7.84
CA ASP A 51 -12.59 3.00 -7.68
C ASP A 51 -11.49 3.72 -6.93
N PRO A 52 -10.34 3.94 -7.57
CA PRO A 52 -9.20 4.53 -6.86
C PRO A 52 -9.46 5.95 -6.38
N LYS A 53 -10.28 6.70 -7.08
CA LYS A 53 -10.55 8.06 -6.68
C LYS A 53 -11.25 8.15 -5.35
N ARG A 54 -11.93 7.10 -4.97
CA ARG A 54 -12.63 7.07 -3.71
C ARG A 54 -11.64 7.12 -2.55
N TYR A 55 -10.45 6.59 -2.76
CA TYR A 55 -9.47 6.49 -1.70
C TYR A 55 -8.37 7.55 -1.79
N VAL A 56 -7.95 7.89 -2.98
CA VAL A 56 -6.84 8.83 -3.12
C VAL A 56 -7.19 10.03 -3.98
N GLY A 57 -8.39 10.16 -4.39
CA GLY A 57 -8.84 11.32 -5.11
C GLY A 57 -8.17 11.53 -6.41
#